data_3b5d20f112da3621933301a2e08974aa
#
_entry.id   3b5d20f112da3621933301a2e08974aa
#
_cell.length_a   1.000
_cell.length_b   1.000
_cell.length_c   1.000
_cell.angle_alpha   90.00
_cell.angle_beta   90.00
_cell.angle_gamma   90.00
#
_symmetry.space_group_name_H-M   'P 1'
#
loop_
_entity.id
_entity.type
_entity.pdbx_description
1 polymer ?
#
loop_
_entity_poly.entity_id
_entity_poly.type
_entity_poly.pdbx_seq_one_letter_code
_entity_poly.pdbx_strand_id
1 'polypeptide(L)'
;MKPCVLLYVLALAGLPLSGWAADCPELLQGQLTKLRSKESIDLCQRYAGKPLVVVNTASHCGFTPQFKGLEALYQRYKGQGLEVLGVPSDDFKQEAADTAETAKICYGNYGVTFAMTQPQHVRGDEAIPLFRQLAEQSGQAPRWNFYKYVVDRQGRVVAQFSSKTTPDDPQLQAAIEKAIASQP
;
A
#
# COMPACT_ATOMS: atom_id res chain seq x y z
N MET A 1 -50.50 58.78 5.32
CA MET A 1 -49.08 58.50 5.42
C MET A 1 -48.92 57.01 5.70
N LYS A 2 -48.44 56.22 4.71
CA LYS A 2 -48.20 54.77 4.85
C LYS A 2 -46.71 54.52 4.94
N PRO A 3 -46.20 53.76 5.92
CA PRO A 3 -44.78 53.45 5.97
C PRO A 3 -44.40 52.35 4.99
N CYS A 4 -43.33 52.57 4.22
CA CYS A 4 -42.73 51.64 3.30
C CYS A 4 -41.80 50.68 4.08
N VAL A 5 -42.15 49.40 4.16
CA VAL A 5 -41.30 48.37 4.81
C VAL A 5 -40.35 47.87 3.76
N LEU A 6 -39.05 48.16 3.93
CA LEU A 6 -37.93 47.66 3.12
C LEU A 6 -37.57 46.26 3.63
N LEU A 7 -37.91 45.20 2.84
CA LEU A 7 -37.45 43.82 3.08
C LEU A 7 -36.00 43.71 2.60
N TYR A 8 -35.06 43.59 3.53
CA TYR A 8 -33.67 43.17 3.22
C TYR A 8 -33.65 41.65 3.00
N VAL A 9 -33.42 41.24 1.76
CA VAL A 9 -33.14 39.86 1.43
C VAL A 9 -31.64 39.59 1.68
N LEU A 10 -31.29 38.91 2.75
CA LEU A 10 -29.94 38.40 2.96
C LEU A 10 -29.67 37.24 1.97
N ALA A 11 -28.86 37.51 0.96
CA ALA A 11 -28.31 36.47 0.10
C ALA A 11 -27.21 35.73 0.86
N LEU A 12 -27.49 34.49 1.34
CA LEU A 12 -26.48 33.56 1.82
C LEU A 12 -25.66 33.09 0.61
N ALA A 13 -24.49 33.70 0.43
CA ALA A 13 -23.49 33.20 -0.50
C ALA A 13 -22.95 31.85 0.04
N GLY A 14 -23.45 30.74 -0.53
CA GLY A 14 -22.92 29.44 -0.30
C GLY A 14 -21.47 29.37 -0.81
N LEU A 15 -20.50 29.26 0.09
CA LEU A 15 -19.11 28.96 -0.26
C LEU A 15 -19.06 27.56 -0.87
N PRO A 16 -18.46 27.37 -2.06
CA PRO A 16 -18.24 26.02 -2.57
C PRO A 16 -17.29 25.30 -1.63
N LEU A 17 -17.75 24.21 -1.02
CA LEU A 17 -16.88 23.22 -0.39
C LEU A 17 -16.05 22.59 -1.53
N SER A 18 -14.88 23.18 -1.79
CA SER A 18 -13.87 22.56 -2.64
C SER A 18 -13.42 21.30 -1.92
N GLY A 19 -14.08 20.18 -2.19
CA GLY A 19 -13.57 18.88 -1.82
C GLY A 19 -12.21 18.71 -2.50
N TRP A 20 -11.15 18.77 -1.71
CA TRP A 20 -9.82 18.44 -2.16
C TRP A 20 -9.85 16.96 -2.53
N ALA A 21 -10.02 16.65 -3.82
CA ALA A 21 -9.58 15.37 -4.34
C ALA A 21 -8.07 15.36 -4.08
N ALA A 22 -7.60 14.55 -3.14
CA ALA A 22 -6.18 14.41 -2.90
C ALA A 22 -5.53 14.00 -4.23
N ASP A 23 -4.62 14.83 -4.74
CA ASP A 23 -3.88 14.51 -5.95
C ASP A 23 -3.21 13.14 -5.73
N CYS A 24 -3.37 12.26 -6.74
CA CYS A 24 -2.81 10.92 -6.65
C CYS A 24 -1.28 10.97 -6.59
N PRO A 25 -0.64 10.53 -5.52
CA PRO A 25 0.81 10.45 -5.45
C PRO A 25 1.39 9.66 -6.63
N GLU A 26 2.51 10.10 -7.18
CA GLU A 26 3.16 9.44 -8.32
C GLU A 26 3.44 7.96 -8.05
N LEU A 27 3.86 7.62 -6.83
CA LEU A 27 4.05 6.25 -6.36
C LEU A 27 2.81 5.37 -6.55
N LEU A 28 1.61 5.94 -6.43
CA LEU A 28 0.34 5.20 -6.45
C LEU A 28 -0.37 5.29 -7.82
N GLN A 29 0.28 5.83 -8.84
CA GLN A 29 -0.29 5.85 -10.17
C GLN A 29 -0.24 4.45 -10.81
N GLY A 30 -1.38 4.03 -11.38
CA GLY A 30 -1.50 2.78 -12.10
C GLY A 30 -2.39 1.74 -11.43
N GLN A 31 -2.47 0.60 -12.09
CA GLN A 31 -3.36 -0.50 -11.69
C GLN A 31 -2.59 -1.81 -11.68
N LEU A 32 -2.92 -2.69 -10.72
CA LEU A 32 -2.38 -4.04 -10.63
C LEU A 32 -3.53 -5.04 -10.57
N THR A 33 -3.36 -6.19 -11.21
CA THR A 33 -4.36 -7.26 -11.14
C THR A 33 -4.24 -7.98 -9.80
N LYS A 34 -5.36 -8.17 -9.10
CA LYS A 34 -5.43 -8.92 -7.86
C LYS A 34 -5.13 -10.41 -8.10
N LEU A 35 -4.45 -11.04 -7.15
CA LEU A 35 -4.10 -12.45 -7.22
C LEU A 35 -5.35 -13.33 -7.44
N ARG A 36 -5.28 -14.22 -8.43
CA ARG A 36 -6.36 -15.13 -8.85
C ARG A 36 -7.71 -14.42 -9.12
N SER A 37 -7.67 -13.23 -9.60
CA SER A 37 -8.87 -12.47 -9.96
C SER A 37 -8.66 -11.78 -11.31
N LYS A 38 -9.76 -11.33 -11.92
CA LYS A 38 -9.74 -10.37 -13.04
C LYS A 38 -9.91 -8.93 -12.54
N GLU A 39 -10.11 -8.77 -11.21
CA GLU A 39 -10.26 -7.46 -10.59
C GLU A 39 -8.95 -6.68 -10.68
N SER A 40 -9.04 -5.42 -11.06
CA SER A 40 -7.95 -4.47 -11.01
C SER A 40 -7.95 -3.75 -9.66
N ILE A 41 -6.77 -3.62 -9.06
CA ILE A 41 -6.51 -2.76 -7.92
C ILE A 41 -6.01 -1.44 -8.48
N ASP A 42 -6.84 -0.43 -8.51
CA ASP A 42 -6.41 0.96 -8.73
C ASP A 42 -5.67 1.42 -7.48
N LEU A 43 -4.36 1.65 -7.63
CA LEU A 43 -3.49 1.96 -6.49
C LEU A 43 -3.86 3.30 -5.86
N CYS A 44 -4.20 4.28 -6.69
CA CYS A 44 -4.59 5.59 -6.21
C CYS A 44 -5.91 5.53 -5.42
N GLN A 45 -6.95 4.99 -6.04
CA GLN A 45 -8.26 4.90 -5.42
C GLN A 45 -8.22 4.11 -4.09
N ARG A 46 -7.37 3.08 -4.02
CA ARG A 46 -7.29 2.22 -2.85
C ARG A 46 -6.41 2.77 -1.74
N TYR A 47 -5.26 3.38 -2.07
CA TYR A 47 -4.20 3.67 -1.11
C TYR A 47 -3.89 5.14 -0.91
N ALA A 48 -4.35 6.08 -1.76
CA ALA A 48 -4.10 7.50 -1.55
C ALA A 48 -4.65 7.97 -0.20
N GLY A 49 -3.85 8.75 0.52
CA GLY A 49 -4.18 9.24 1.86
C GLY A 49 -4.09 8.21 2.98
N LYS A 50 -3.63 6.98 2.69
CA LYS A 50 -3.47 5.91 3.68
C LYS A 50 -2.01 5.52 3.89
N PRO A 51 -1.61 5.19 5.13
CA PRO A 51 -0.31 4.57 5.36
C PRO A 51 -0.31 3.17 4.74
N LEU A 52 0.77 2.82 4.04
CA LEU A 52 0.86 1.58 3.27
C LEU A 52 2.19 0.88 3.54
N VAL A 53 2.15 -0.44 3.71
CA VAL A 53 3.32 -1.31 3.62
C VAL A 53 3.28 -2.07 2.31
N VAL A 54 4.29 -1.88 1.46
CA VAL A 54 4.48 -2.68 0.25
C VAL A 54 5.56 -3.71 0.50
N VAL A 55 5.28 -4.97 0.18
CA VAL A 55 6.21 -6.09 0.37
C VAL A 55 6.27 -6.96 -0.88
N ASN A 56 7.46 -7.20 -1.43
CA ASN A 56 7.65 -8.21 -2.46
C ASN A 56 7.75 -9.59 -1.83
N THR A 57 6.98 -10.54 -2.31
CA THR A 57 6.83 -11.86 -1.69
C THR A 57 7.28 -12.99 -2.61
N ALA A 58 7.44 -14.19 -2.07
CA ALA A 58 7.65 -15.40 -2.83
C ALA A 58 7.13 -16.62 -2.08
N SER A 59 6.70 -17.63 -2.83
CA SER A 59 6.05 -18.83 -2.32
C SER A 59 7.03 -19.82 -1.68
N HIS A 60 8.27 -19.91 -2.18
CA HIS A 60 9.26 -20.93 -1.82
C HIS A 60 10.52 -20.33 -1.21
N CYS A 61 10.41 -19.23 -0.53
CA CYS A 61 11.51 -18.52 0.13
C CYS A 61 11.65 -18.95 1.59
N GLY A 62 12.87 -18.96 2.12
CA GLY A 62 13.09 -19.14 3.56
C GLY A 62 12.41 -18.08 4.43
N PHE A 63 12.04 -16.94 3.85
CA PHE A 63 11.29 -15.87 4.53
C PHE A 63 9.76 -15.96 4.35
N THR A 64 9.22 -16.94 3.60
CA THR A 64 7.78 -17.13 3.42
C THR A 64 6.99 -17.21 4.73
N PRO A 65 7.50 -17.75 5.84
CA PRO A 65 6.83 -17.72 7.14
C PRO A 65 6.52 -16.30 7.65
N GLN A 66 7.16 -15.25 7.13
CA GLN A 66 6.85 -13.88 7.48
C GLN A 66 5.42 -13.43 7.08
N PHE A 67 4.74 -14.15 6.19
CA PHE A 67 3.32 -13.89 5.91
C PHE A 67 2.48 -13.90 7.18
N LYS A 68 2.74 -14.82 8.12
CA LYS A 68 2.02 -14.87 9.41
C LYS A 68 2.20 -13.58 10.20
N GLY A 69 3.42 -13.07 10.27
CA GLY A 69 3.72 -11.82 10.97
C GLY A 69 3.16 -10.59 10.25
N LEU A 70 3.22 -10.57 8.90
CA LEU A 70 2.62 -9.49 8.09
C LEU A 70 1.10 -9.44 8.27
N GLU A 71 0.43 -10.59 8.30
CA GLU A 71 -1.00 -10.64 8.58
C GLU A 71 -1.32 -10.15 9.99
N ALA A 72 -0.57 -10.58 11.01
CA ALA A 72 -0.74 -10.11 12.38
C ALA A 72 -0.54 -8.58 12.49
N LEU A 73 0.47 -8.05 11.81
CA LEU A 73 0.72 -6.61 11.71
C LEU A 73 -0.46 -5.88 11.04
N TYR A 74 -0.95 -6.38 9.92
CA TYR A 74 -2.11 -5.83 9.23
C TYR A 74 -3.34 -5.81 10.14
N GLN A 75 -3.67 -6.94 10.79
CA GLN A 75 -4.80 -7.02 11.70
C GLN A 75 -4.70 -6.03 12.87
N ARG A 76 -3.48 -5.82 13.41
CA ARG A 76 -3.22 -4.87 14.50
C ARG A 76 -3.49 -3.42 14.10
N TYR A 77 -3.10 -3.01 12.88
CA TYR A 77 -3.11 -1.61 12.50
C TYR A 77 -4.18 -1.23 11.46
N LYS A 78 -4.90 -2.18 10.85
CA LYS A 78 -5.94 -1.88 9.85
C LYS A 78 -7.04 -0.96 10.36
N GLY A 79 -7.41 -1.09 11.64
CA GLY A 79 -8.38 -0.21 12.30
C GLY A 79 -7.89 1.24 12.44
N GLN A 80 -6.59 1.48 12.28
CA GLN A 80 -5.95 2.80 12.26
C GLN A 80 -5.68 3.30 10.83
N GLY A 81 -6.16 2.56 9.83
CA GLY A 81 -6.07 2.90 8.41
C GLY A 81 -4.87 2.32 7.68
N LEU A 82 -4.02 1.50 8.33
CA LEU A 82 -2.92 0.84 7.61
C LEU A 82 -3.45 -0.10 6.54
N GLU A 83 -2.86 -0.01 5.36
CA GLU A 83 -2.99 -0.99 4.29
C GLU A 83 -1.68 -1.77 4.11
N VAL A 84 -1.80 -3.00 3.60
CA VAL A 84 -0.65 -3.82 3.18
C VAL A 84 -0.90 -4.30 1.76
N LEU A 85 0.12 -4.23 0.92
CA LEU A 85 0.12 -4.74 -0.45
C LEU A 85 1.25 -5.75 -0.62
N GLY A 86 0.90 -7.00 -0.82
CA GLY A 86 1.84 -8.06 -1.15
C GLY A 86 1.95 -8.23 -2.67
N VAL A 87 3.18 -8.24 -3.18
CA VAL A 87 3.48 -8.37 -4.60
C VAL A 87 4.37 -9.59 -4.81
N PRO A 88 3.82 -10.75 -5.21
CA PRO A 88 4.60 -11.93 -5.57
C PRO A 88 5.55 -11.62 -6.72
N SER A 89 6.77 -12.18 -6.68
CA SER A 89 7.76 -11.98 -7.73
C SER A 89 8.68 -13.19 -7.89
N ASP A 90 8.93 -13.56 -9.14
CA ASP A 90 9.92 -14.59 -9.49
C ASP A 90 11.31 -14.01 -9.85
N ASP A 91 11.55 -12.75 -9.61
CA ASP A 91 12.86 -12.12 -9.91
C ASP A 91 14.02 -12.74 -9.11
N PHE A 92 13.71 -13.44 -8.04
CA PHE A 92 14.67 -14.19 -7.21
C PHE A 92 14.51 -15.72 -7.34
N LYS A 93 13.75 -16.19 -8.33
CA LYS A 93 13.57 -17.61 -8.69
C LYS A 93 13.01 -18.46 -7.54
N GLN A 94 12.08 -17.88 -6.77
CA GLN A 94 11.45 -18.53 -5.62
C GLN A 94 9.93 -18.35 -5.57
N GLU A 95 9.31 -17.84 -6.63
CA GLU A 95 7.86 -17.80 -6.73
C GLU A 95 7.33 -19.08 -7.38
N ALA A 96 6.10 -19.47 -7.01
CA ALA A 96 5.40 -20.56 -7.66
C ALA A 96 5.08 -20.21 -9.12
N ALA A 97 5.24 -21.19 -10.01
CA ALA A 97 4.91 -21.01 -11.43
C ALA A 97 3.41 -20.84 -11.68
N ASP A 98 2.57 -21.37 -10.77
CA ASP A 98 1.11 -21.28 -10.83
C ASP A 98 0.57 -20.35 -9.71
N THR A 99 -0.22 -19.37 -10.11
CA THR A 99 -0.88 -18.44 -9.18
C THR A 99 -1.89 -19.11 -8.23
N ALA A 100 -2.36 -20.35 -8.56
CA ALA A 100 -3.17 -21.15 -7.64
C ALA A 100 -2.35 -21.61 -6.44
N GLU A 101 -1.10 -21.98 -6.66
CA GLU A 101 -0.17 -22.36 -5.59
C GLU A 101 0.20 -21.13 -4.76
N THR A 102 0.53 -20.00 -5.40
CA THR A 102 0.75 -18.73 -4.69
C THR A 102 -0.41 -18.40 -3.74
N ALA A 103 -1.64 -18.46 -4.23
CA ALA A 103 -2.83 -18.18 -3.43
C ALA A 103 -3.07 -19.21 -2.32
N LYS A 104 -2.83 -20.51 -2.60
CA LYS A 104 -2.90 -21.55 -1.58
C LYS A 104 -1.91 -21.28 -0.44
N ILE A 105 -0.70 -20.85 -0.77
CA ILE A 105 0.31 -20.53 0.23
C ILE A 105 -0.12 -19.27 1.03
N CYS A 106 -0.31 -18.12 0.40
CA CYS A 106 -0.57 -16.88 1.13
C CYS A 106 -1.95 -16.91 1.82
N TYR A 107 -3.03 -17.24 1.11
CA TYR A 107 -4.38 -17.22 1.67
C TYR A 107 -4.69 -18.47 2.50
N GLY A 108 -4.38 -19.67 1.97
CA GLY A 108 -4.72 -20.93 2.61
C GLY A 108 -3.84 -21.27 3.82
N ASN A 109 -2.50 -21.24 3.64
CA ASN A 109 -1.60 -21.69 4.69
C ASN A 109 -1.30 -20.61 5.74
N TYR A 110 -1.24 -19.32 5.33
CA TYR A 110 -0.89 -18.22 6.21
C TYR A 110 -2.07 -17.29 6.57
N GLY A 111 -3.25 -17.51 5.95
CA GLY A 111 -4.45 -16.76 6.27
C GLY A 111 -4.38 -15.27 5.91
N VAL A 112 -3.58 -14.90 4.91
CA VAL A 112 -3.43 -13.50 4.47
C VAL A 112 -4.78 -12.93 4.06
N THR A 113 -5.12 -11.77 4.61
CA THR A 113 -6.36 -11.03 4.28
C THR A 113 -6.10 -9.69 3.60
N PHE A 114 -4.87 -9.18 3.65
CA PHE A 114 -4.49 -8.00 2.90
C PHE A 114 -4.40 -8.28 1.38
N ALA A 115 -4.33 -7.22 0.57
CA ALA A 115 -4.31 -7.36 -0.88
C ALA A 115 -3.01 -7.99 -1.37
N MET A 116 -3.17 -9.00 -2.26
CA MET A 116 -2.07 -9.62 -3.03
C MET A 116 -2.32 -9.39 -4.52
N THR A 117 -1.25 -9.12 -5.27
CA THR A 117 -1.33 -8.98 -6.73
C THR A 117 -0.98 -10.29 -7.45
N GLN A 118 -1.24 -10.34 -8.74
CA GLN A 118 -0.57 -11.29 -9.61
C GLN A 118 0.95 -11.06 -9.57
N PRO A 119 1.79 -12.08 -9.86
CA PRO A 119 3.24 -11.92 -9.88
C PRO A 119 3.69 -10.76 -10.78
N GLN A 120 4.66 -9.99 -10.32
CA GLN A 120 5.19 -8.81 -10.98
C GLN A 120 6.72 -8.80 -10.93
N HIS A 121 7.34 -8.05 -11.84
CA HIS A 121 8.75 -7.68 -11.72
C HIS A 121 8.93 -6.54 -10.72
N VAL A 122 9.84 -6.72 -9.77
CA VAL A 122 10.07 -5.80 -8.64
C VAL A 122 11.46 -5.16 -8.67
N ARG A 123 12.32 -5.56 -9.62
CA ARG A 123 13.69 -5.06 -9.78
C ARG A 123 14.12 -5.05 -11.24
N GLY A 124 15.22 -4.34 -11.52
CA GLY A 124 15.77 -4.21 -12.89
C GLY A 124 14.89 -3.38 -13.81
N ASP A 125 15.16 -3.47 -15.11
CA ASP A 125 14.52 -2.65 -16.14
C ASP A 125 13.02 -2.99 -16.34
N GLU A 126 12.65 -4.24 -16.02
CA GLU A 126 11.27 -4.71 -16.13
C GLU A 126 10.43 -4.41 -14.87
N ALA A 127 11.01 -3.84 -13.80
CA ALA A 127 10.26 -3.49 -12.60
C ALA A 127 9.04 -2.64 -12.93
N ILE A 128 7.89 -3.00 -12.32
CA ILE A 128 6.66 -2.19 -12.47
C ILE A 128 6.86 -0.77 -11.91
N PRO A 129 6.08 0.24 -12.37
CA PRO A 129 6.23 1.63 -11.94
C PRO A 129 6.26 1.79 -10.42
N LEU A 130 5.39 1.09 -9.70
CA LEU A 130 5.38 1.09 -8.23
C LEU A 130 6.76 0.78 -7.64
N PHE A 131 7.42 -0.29 -8.09
CA PHE A 131 8.73 -0.68 -7.54
C PHE A 131 9.88 0.19 -8.02
N ARG A 132 9.79 0.80 -9.19
CA ARG A 132 10.75 1.84 -9.63
C ARG A 132 10.69 3.05 -8.70
N GLN A 133 9.47 3.55 -8.40
CA GLN A 133 9.26 4.68 -7.50
C GLN A 133 9.68 4.36 -6.06
N LEU A 134 9.37 3.15 -5.55
CA LEU A 134 9.83 2.69 -4.24
C LEU A 134 11.36 2.68 -4.16
N ALA A 135 12.03 2.18 -5.19
CA ALA A 135 13.50 2.13 -5.26
C ALA A 135 14.12 3.53 -5.37
N GLU A 136 13.53 4.42 -6.16
CA GLU A 136 13.99 5.81 -6.32
C GLU A 136 13.89 6.58 -5.00
N GLN A 137 12.73 6.54 -4.34
CA GLN A 137 12.50 7.28 -3.10
C GLN A 137 13.30 6.73 -1.91
N SER A 138 13.52 5.41 -1.84
CA SER A 138 14.28 4.78 -0.75
C SER A 138 15.77 4.69 -1.03
N GLY A 139 16.22 4.93 -2.27
CA GLY A 139 17.59 4.70 -2.73
C GLY A 139 17.94 3.23 -2.95
N GLN A 140 16.99 2.30 -2.85
CA GLN A 140 17.26 0.87 -2.96
C GLN A 140 16.08 0.03 -3.47
N ALA A 141 16.31 -0.68 -4.58
CA ALA A 141 15.42 -1.75 -5.03
C ALA A 141 15.52 -2.99 -4.10
N PRO A 142 14.53 -3.91 -4.13
CA PRO A 142 14.61 -5.16 -3.40
C PRO A 142 15.85 -5.95 -3.82
N ARG A 143 16.64 -6.39 -2.83
CA ARG A 143 17.80 -7.29 -3.06
C ARG A 143 17.44 -8.76 -2.84
N TRP A 144 16.28 -9.02 -2.26
CA TRP A 144 15.75 -10.35 -2.01
C TRP A 144 14.24 -10.29 -1.80
N ASN A 145 13.59 -11.43 -1.64
CA ASN A 145 12.17 -11.50 -1.29
C ASN A 145 11.92 -10.96 0.13
N PHE A 146 10.71 -10.51 0.39
CA PHE A 146 10.27 -9.94 1.67
C PHE A 146 10.99 -8.65 2.10
N TYR A 147 11.41 -7.82 1.14
CA TYR A 147 11.72 -6.41 1.41
C TYR A 147 10.42 -5.66 1.68
N LYS A 148 10.43 -4.73 2.63
CA LYS A 148 9.27 -3.95 3.03
C LYS A 148 9.57 -2.48 2.85
N TYR A 149 8.61 -1.76 2.29
CA TYR A 149 8.63 -0.31 2.16
C TYR A 149 7.45 0.26 2.93
N VAL A 150 7.70 1.19 3.84
CA VAL A 150 6.66 1.92 4.58
C VAL A 150 6.44 3.25 3.89
N VAL A 151 5.19 3.48 3.52
CA VAL A 151 4.74 4.68 2.78
C VAL A 151 3.78 5.47 3.67
N ASP A 152 3.99 6.78 3.77
CA ASP A 152 3.11 7.66 4.53
C ASP A 152 1.83 8.03 3.75
N ARG A 153 0.95 8.81 4.39
CA ARG A 153 -0.33 9.24 3.79
C ARG A 153 -0.16 10.14 2.56
N GLN A 154 1.01 10.77 2.39
CA GLN A 154 1.34 11.58 1.22
C GLN A 154 1.92 10.75 0.06
N GLY A 155 2.04 9.42 0.21
CA GLY A 155 2.64 8.56 -0.80
C GLY A 155 4.17 8.62 -0.84
N ARG A 156 4.84 9.05 0.25
CA ARG A 156 6.30 9.10 0.35
C ARG A 156 6.81 7.88 1.10
N VAL A 157 7.90 7.29 0.60
CA VAL A 157 8.60 6.21 1.32
C VAL A 157 9.33 6.80 2.52
N VAL A 158 8.90 6.41 3.73
CA VAL A 158 9.49 6.90 5.00
C VAL A 158 10.47 5.92 5.62
N ALA A 159 10.44 4.66 5.22
CA ALA A 159 11.40 3.64 5.64
C ALA A 159 11.41 2.45 4.68
N GLN A 160 12.56 1.76 4.64
CA GLN A 160 12.74 0.52 3.90
C GLN A 160 13.46 -0.49 4.78
N PHE A 161 13.04 -1.75 4.71
CA PHE A 161 13.58 -2.84 5.52
C PHE A 161 13.92 -4.06 4.66
N SER A 162 15.03 -4.70 5.01
CA SER A 162 15.45 -5.93 4.33
C SER A 162 14.60 -7.15 4.73
N SER A 163 14.83 -8.27 4.04
CA SER A 163 14.20 -9.55 4.36
C SER A 163 14.42 -10.00 5.80
N LYS A 164 15.56 -9.62 6.40
CA LYS A 164 15.93 -10.03 7.76
C LYS A 164 15.11 -9.36 8.85
N THR A 165 14.57 -8.18 8.57
CA THR A 165 13.68 -7.47 9.49
C THR A 165 12.33 -8.16 9.49
N THR A 166 11.98 -8.79 10.61
CA THR A 166 10.70 -9.48 10.78
C THR A 166 9.55 -8.50 11.00
N PRO A 167 8.29 -8.89 10.72
CA PRO A 167 7.15 -7.96 10.89
C PRO A 167 6.92 -7.49 12.33
N ASP A 168 7.43 -8.20 13.32
CA ASP A 168 7.38 -7.84 14.75
C ASP A 168 8.57 -6.98 15.20
N ASP A 169 9.51 -6.66 14.30
CA ASP A 169 10.65 -5.79 14.59
C ASP A 169 10.19 -4.40 15.07
N PRO A 170 10.69 -3.92 16.23
CA PRO A 170 10.28 -2.63 16.79
C PRO A 170 10.55 -1.44 15.85
N GLN A 171 11.60 -1.48 15.03
CA GLN A 171 11.91 -0.38 14.09
C GLN A 171 10.89 -0.32 12.95
N LEU A 172 10.46 -1.49 12.43
CA LEU A 172 9.41 -1.56 11.43
C LEU A 172 8.07 -1.07 12.02
N GLN A 173 7.72 -1.49 13.24
CA GLN A 173 6.51 -1.04 13.89
C GLN A 173 6.53 0.47 14.16
N ALA A 174 7.63 1.02 14.65
CA ALA A 174 7.77 2.46 14.86
C ALA A 174 7.64 3.26 13.55
N ALA A 175 8.19 2.76 12.44
CA ALA A 175 8.04 3.39 11.13
C ALA A 175 6.59 3.39 10.66
N ILE A 176 5.86 2.30 10.88
CA ILE A 176 4.44 2.18 10.57
C ILE A 176 3.61 3.13 11.44
N GLU A 177 3.85 3.19 12.72
CA GLU A 177 3.15 4.09 13.65
C GLU A 177 3.38 5.56 13.27
N LYS A 178 4.60 5.92 12.86
CA LYS A 178 4.90 7.25 12.31
C LYS A 178 4.13 7.53 11.02
N ALA A 179 4.04 6.56 10.10
CA ALA A 179 3.27 6.71 8.87
C ALA A 179 1.76 6.84 9.15
N ILE A 180 1.23 6.13 10.15
CA ILE A 180 -0.17 6.26 10.60
C ILE A 180 -0.44 7.66 11.18
N ALA A 181 0.48 8.19 11.96
CA ALA A 181 0.36 9.51 12.60
C ALA A 181 0.60 10.67 11.64
N SER A 182 1.12 10.43 10.41
CA SER A 182 1.30 11.49 9.41
C SER A 182 -0.05 12.07 9.00
N GLN A 183 -0.09 13.39 8.79
CA GLN A 183 -1.31 14.04 8.27
C GLN A 183 -1.45 13.75 6.77
N PRO A 184 -2.68 13.71 6.23
CA PRO A 184 -2.90 13.57 4.81
C PRO A 184 -2.41 14.76 4.00
#